data_6a770eb00d58627b2f3679dd961f30da
#
_entry.id   6a770eb00d58627b2f3679dd961f30da
#
_cell.length_a   1.000
_cell.length_b   1.000
_cell.length_c   1.000
_cell.angle_alpha   90.00
_cell.angle_beta   90.00
_cell.angle_gamma   90.00
#
_symmetry.space_group_name_H-M   'P 1'
#
loop_
_entity.id
_entity.type
_entity.pdbx_description
1 polymer ?
#
loop_
_entity_poly.entity_id
_entity_poly.type
_entity_poly.pdbx_seq_one_letter_code
_entity_poly.pdbx_strand_id
1 'polypeptide(L)'
;MASQRGGSVVVVGSCNMDMVTRAPRFPSAGEHLIATTFGTYLGGKGANQAIAAVRAGASVAMVGRVGSDAFGTQMVVALAAAGIAVDAVAVDEGAPTGNASIWLDASGENRILIFAGANGRVSPADIRKQRGTIGAASVLLAQLEVPIDAIYEACTAARSAGVRVVLNAAPASPLPADLWSLIDVLVVNQTEALALGGDIDAVHSSRVLVSKGVGTVVVTLGGAGCIVMPDRNSDPIAIRAFPVRSVVDTTGAGDAFCGALAASLASGASVIEAARVGNAAGSLAVEVLGAIPSMPTLEQIQRRLQGR
;
A
#
# COMPACT_ATOMS: atom_id res chain seq x y z
N MET A 1 33.97 -3.93 0.22
CA MET A 1 32.69 -3.50 -0.41
C MET A 1 31.73 -3.25 0.73
N ALA A 2 31.42 -1.96 1.01
CA ALA A 2 30.43 -1.61 2.02
C ALA A 2 29.06 -2.11 1.52
N SER A 3 28.45 -3.01 2.29
CA SER A 3 27.04 -3.37 2.13
C SER A 3 26.24 -2.07 2.20
N GLN A 4 25.70 -1.60 1.07
CA GLN A 4 24.66 -0.58 1.07
C GLN A 4 23.46 -1.21 1.79
N ARG A 5 23.33 -0.97 3.08
CA ARG A 5 22.09 -1.22 3.79
C ARG A 5 21.06 -0.36 3.09
N GLY A 6 20.05 -0.98 2.50
CA GLY A 6 18.91 -0.26 1.95
C GLY A 6 18.34 0.67 3.02
N GLY A 7 17.75 1.80 2.62
CA GLY A 7 17.13 2.74 3.55
C GLY A 7 16.02 2.08 4.37
N SER A 8 15.61 2.72 5.45
CA SER A 8 14.59 2.19 6.36
C SER A 8 13.20 2.76 6.04
N VAL A 9 12.19 1.89 6.04
CA VAL A 9 10.77 2.24 5.86
C VAL A 9 9.98 1.82 7.09
N VAL A 10 9.19 2.72 7.64
CA VAL A 10 8.15 2.36 8.60
C VAL A 10 6.80 2.39 7.89
N VAL A 11 6.04 1.30 8.00
CA VAL A 11 4.70 1.20 7.44
C VAL A 11 3.67 1.34 8.56
N VAL A 12 2.76 2.31 8.44
CA VAL A 12 1.60 2.45 9.32
C VAL A 12 0.36 2.09 8.53
N GLY A 13 -0.30 0.97 8.86
CA GLY A 13 -1.42 0.50 8.05
C GLY A 13 -2.08 -0.79 8.54
N SER A 14 -2.89 -1.33 7.67
CA SER A 14 -3.76 -2.48 7.93
C SER A 14 -3.05 -3.83 7.81
N CYS A 15 -3.60 -4.78 8.57
CA CYS A 15 -3.30 -6.22 8.50
C CYS A 15 -4.63 -6.95 8.36
N ASN A 16 -4.89 -7.60 7.21
CA ASN A 16 -6.13 -8.32 6.95
C ASN A 16 -5.89 -9.81 6.64
N MET A 17 -6.89 -10.61 6.91
CA MET A 17 -7.02 -11.94 6.32
C MET A 17 -8.06 -11.90 5.21
N ASP A 18 -7.64 -12.18 3.98
CA ASP A 18 -8.53 -12.23 2.82
C ASP A 18 -9.09 -13.66 2.69
N MET A 19 -10.41 -13.78 2.83
CA MET A 19 -11.16 -15.03 2.71
C MET A 19 -11.78 -15.08 1.32
N VAL A 20 -11.16 -15.84 0.41
CA VAL A 20 -11.54 -15.93 -1.00
C VAL A 20 -12.39 -17.14 -1.24
N THR A 21 -13.64 -16.92 -1.64
CA THR A 21 -14.60 -17.96 -2.03
C THR A 21 -14.89 -17.87 -3.52
N ARG A 22 -14.72 -18.95 -4.26
CA ARG A 22 -15.12 -19.04 -5.67
C ARG A 22 -16.41 -19.82 -5.82
N ALA A 23 -17.31 -19.34 -6.68
CA ALA A 23 -18.57 -19.99 -7.00
C ALA A 23 -18.85 -19.83 -8.52
N PRO A 24 -19.74 -20.65 -9.12
CA PRO A 24 -20.10 -20.47 -10.54
C PRO A 24 -20.72 -19.11 -10.84
N ARG A 25 -21.42 -18.52 -9.88
CA ARG A 25 -22.05 -17.18 -9.91
C ARG A 25 -22.25 -16.67 -8.48
N PHE A 26 -22.69 -15.45 -8.33
CA PHE A 26 -23.11 -14.94 -7.03
C PHE A 26 -24.50 -15.49 -6.65
N PRO A 27 -24.74 -15.82 -5.37
CA PRO A 27 -26.06 -16.22 -4.89
C PRO A 27 -27.02 -15.05 -4.94
N SER A 28 -28.30 -15.34 -5.27
CA SER A 28 -29.41 -14.40 -5.10
C SER A 28 -29.82 -14.27 -3.62
N ALA A 29 -30.59 -13.26 -3.29
CA ALA A 29 -31.12 -13.11 -1.93
C ALA A 29 -31.89 -14.37 -1.47
N GLY A 30 -31.50 -14.93 -0.32
CA GLY A 30 -32.09 -16.15 0.24
C GLY A 30 -31.65 -17.46 -0.40
N GLU A 31 -30.75 -17.43 -1.38
CA GLU A 31 -30.24 -18.63 -2.03
C GLU A 31 -29.04 -19.24 -1.30
N HIS A 32 -29.00 -20.57 -1.28
CA HIS A 32 -27.84 -21.36 -0.83
C HIS A 32 -27.09 -21.89 -2.06
N LEU A 33 -25.88 -21.39 -2.31
CA LEU A 33 -25.03 -21.82 -3.42
C LEU A 33 -23.78 -22.50 -2.89
N ILE A 34 -23.44 -23.66 -3.45
CA ILE A 34 -22.22 -24.39 -3.07
C ILE A 34 -21.03 -23.76 -3.80
N ALA A 35 -20.04 -23.33 -3.02
CA ALA A 35 -18.78 -22.81 -3.55
C ALA A 35 -17.92 -23.94 -4.14
N THR A 36 -17.09 -23.60 -5.12
CA THR A 36 -16.16 -24.54 -5.76
C THR A 36 -14.82 -24.60 -5.04
N THR A 37 -14.33 -23.47 -4.52
CA THR A 37 -13.08 -23.40 -3.75
C THR A 37 -13.18 -22.34 -2.65
N PHE A 38 -12.38 -22.55 -1.60
CA PHE A 38 -12.18 -21.58 -0.54
C PHE A 38 -10.70 -21.54 -0.16
N GLY A 39 -10.19 -20.36 0.15
CA GLY A 39 -8.84 -20.16 0.68
C GLY A 39 -8.72 -18.91 1.51
N THR A 40 -7.75 -18.89 2.42
CA THR A 40 -7.40 -17.72 3.21
C THR A 40 -6.01 -17.24 2.84
N TYR A 41 -5.86 -15.95 2.68
CA TYR A 41 -4.62 -15.32 2.26
C TYR A 41 -4.33 -14.09 3.13
N LEU A 42 -3.06 -13.87 3.41
CA LEU A 42 -2.65 -12.65 4.07
C LEU A 42 -2.86 -11.47 3.12
N GLY A 43 -3.42 -10.39 3.64
CA GLY A 43 -3.76 -9.18 2.90
C GLY A 43 -3.72 -7.94 3.79
N GLY A 44 -4.41 -6.91 3.35
CA GLY A 44 -4.34 -5.56 3.91
C GLY A 44 -3.22 -4.74 3.29
N LYS A 45 -3.55 -3.51 2.90
CA LYS A 45 -2.60 -2.63 2.19
C LYS A 45 -1.30 -2.40 2.99
N GLY A 46 -1.40 -2.25 4.31
CA GLY A 46 -0.25 -2.10 5.18
C GLY A 46 0.70 -3.29 5.10
N ALA A 47 0.20 -4.50 5.33
CA ALA A 47 0.99 -5.73 5.26
C ALA A 47 1.56 -5.98 3.85
N ASN A 48 0.73 -5.80 2.81
CA ASN A 48 1.16 -5.96 1.42
C ASN A 48 2.31 -5.02 1.06
N GLN A 49 2.17 -3.72 1.38
CA GLN A 49 3.19 -2.71 1.08
C GLN A 49 4.46 -2.90 1.91
N ALA A 50 4.33 -3.37 3.16
CA ALA A 50 5.49 -3.72 3.99
C ALA A 50 6.29 -4.88 3.37
N ILE A 51 5.60 -5.93 2.91
CA ILE A 51 6.24 -7.07 2.23
C ILE A 51 6.85 -6.62 0.89
N ALA A 52 6.17 -5.78 0.12
CA ALA A 52 6.72 -5.23 -1.11
C ALA A 52 7.98 -4.41 -0.86
N ALA A 53 8.00 -3.58 0.19
CA ALA A 53 9.16 -2.76 0.54
C ALA A 53 10.36 -3.60 0.99
N VAL A 54 10.15 -4.63 1.83
CA VAL A 54 11.26 -5.51 2.26
C VAL A 54 11.81 -6.32 1.09
N ARG A 55 10.95 -6.84 0.20
CA ARG A 55 11.38 -7.55 -1.02
C ARG A 55 12.11 -6.64 -2.00
N ALA A 56 11.78 -5.35 -2.02
CA ALA A 56 12.50 -4.32 -2.79
C ALA A 56 13.80 -3.85 -2.12
N GLY A 57 14.22 -4.45 -0.99
CA GLY A 57 15.52 -4.25 -0.36
C GLY A 57 15.58 -3.26 0.80
N ALA A 58 14.44 -2.73 1.27
CA ALA A 58 14.40 -1.87 2.45
C ALA A 58 14.45 -2.68 3.77
N SER A 59 14.95 -2.07 4.84
CA SER A 59 14.67 -2.50 6.21
C SER A 59 13.29 -1.98 6.60
N VAL A 60 12.38 -2.84 7.05
CA VAL A 60 10.97 -2.46 7.27
C VAL A 60 10.53 -2.73 8.71
N ALA A 61 9.82 -1.77 9.30
CA ALA A 61 9.05 -1.96 10.52
C ALA A 61 7.56 -1.73 10.24
N MET A 62 6.69 -2.58 10.81
CA MET A 62 5.24 -2.46 10.69
C MET A 62 4.64 -1.92 11.98
N VAL A 63 3.84 -0.87 11.87
CA VAL A 63 2.99 -0.32 12.93
C VAL A 63 1.55 -0.57 12.54
N GLY A 64 0.83 -1.32 13.34
CA GLY A 64 -0.56 -1.69 13.06
C GLY A 64 -1.18 -2.43 14.24
N ARG A 65 -2.30 -3.10 13.97
CA ARG A 65 -3.02 -3.84 15.00
C ARG A 65 -3.67 -5.10 14.42
N VAL A 66 -3.57 -6.20 15.15
CA VAL A 66 -4.23 -7.47 14.84
C VAL A 66 -5.06 -7.91 16.03
N GLY A 67 -6.02 -8.81 15.83
CA GLY A 67 -6.77 -9.43 16.93
C GLY A 67 -5.97 -10.51 17.66
N SER A 68 -6.41 -10.84 18.86
CA SER A 68 -5.92 -12.01 19.64
C SER A 68 -6.57 -13.30 19.11
N ASP A 69 -6.37 -13.60 17.82
CA ASP A 69 -6.94 -14.74 17.12
C ASP A 69 -5.92 -15.45 16.22
N ALA A 70 -6.33 -16.54 15.58
CA ALA A 70 -5.46 -17.34 14.71
C ALA A 70 -4.98 -16.52 13.50
N PHE A 71 -5.79 -15.61 12.96
CA PHE A 71 -5.43 -14.75 11.84
C PHE A 71 -4.39 -13.71 12.23
N GLY A 72 -4.52 -13.10 13.40
CA GLY A 72 -3.52 -12.19 13.94
C GLY A 72 -2.18 -12.86 14.17
N THR A 73 -2.20 -14.06 14.75
CA THR A 73 -0.99 -14.87 14.95
C THR A 73 -0.32 -15.21 13.62
N GLN A 74 -1.08 -15.69 12.62
CA GLN A 74 -0.55 -15.99 11.28
C GLN A 74 0.06 -14.75 10.62
N MET A 75 -0.60 -13.59 10.72
CA MET A 75 -0.11 -12.34 10.16
C MET A 75 1.24 -11.94 10.76
N VAL A 76 1.34 -11.88 12.09
CA VAL A 76 2.57 -11.48 12.78
C VAL A 76 3.73 -12.42 12.45
N VAL A 77 3.47 -13.75 12.47
CA VAL A 77 4.48 -14.76 12.11
C VAL A 77 4.95 -14.59 10.66
N ALA A 78 4.03 -14.36 9.72
CA ALA A 78 4.39 -14.21 8.32
C ALA A 78 5.17 -12.91 8.04
N LEU A 79 4.79 -11.80 8.66
CA LEU A 79 5.54 -10.53 8.55
C LEU A 79 6.96 -10.68 9.14
N ALA A 80 7.09 -11.30 10.31
CA ALA A 80 8.39 -11.56 10.92
C ALA A 80 9.26 -12.50 10.05
N ALA A 81 8.66 -13.56 9.49
CA ALA A 81 9.35 -14.48 8.58
C ALA A 81 9.80 -13.78 7.27
N ALA A 82 9.09 -12.75 6.83
CA ALA A 82 9.50 -11.90 5.71
C ALA A 82 10.64 -10.93 6.06
N GLY A 83 11.07 -10.85 7.32
CA GLY A 83 12.13 -9.94 7.78
C GLY A 83 11.64 -8.56 8.19
N ILE A 84 10.34 -8.40 8.44
CA ILE A 84 9.74 -7.14 8.91
C ILE A 84 9.76 -7.12 10.45
N ALA A 85 10.20 -6.00 11.04
CA ALA A 85 10.10 -5.79 12.48
C ALA A 85 8.63 -5.60 12.87
N VAL A 86 8.11 -6.46 13.77
CA VAL A 86 6.70 -6.54 14.15
C VAL A 86 6.43 -6.11 15.60
N ASP A 87 7.44 -5.66 16.33
CA ASP A 87 7.31 -5.25 17.74
C ASP A 87 6.30 -4.11 17.96
N ALA A 88 6.01 -3.35 16.90
CA ALA A 88 5.03 -2.27 16.88
C ALA A 88 3.64 -2.70 16.35
N VAL A 89 3.43 -3.99 16.09
CA VAL A 89 2.10 -4.54 15.76
C VAL A 89 1.42 -4.93 17.08
N ALA A 90 0.41 -4.15 17.48
CA ALA A 90 -0.32 -4.38 18.71
C ALA A 90 -1.32 -5.54 18.56
N VAL A 91 -1.48 -6.36 19.61
CA VAL A 91 -2.52 -7.39 19.69
C VAL A 91 -3.71 -6.82 20.45
N ASP A 92 -4.90 -6.89 19.87
CA ASP A 92 -6.16 -6.42 20.45
C ASP A 92 -6.99 -7.59 20.97
N GLU A 93 -7.24 -7.63 22.26
CA GLU A 93 -8.07 -8.67 22.87
C GLU A 93 -9.58 -8.41 22.71
N GLY A 94 -9.96 -7.19 22.35
CA GLY A 94 -11.36 -6.75 22.24
C GLY A 94 -11.90 -6.68 20.81
N ALA A 95 -11.09 -7.01 19.80
CA ALA A 95 -11.52 -7.04 18.40
C ALA A 95 -10.80 -8.15 17.63
N PRO A 96 -11.48 -8.83 16.70
CA PRO A 96 -10.81 -9.79 15.82
C PRO A 96 -9.91 -9.09 14.82
N THR A 97 -9.00 -9.83 14.21
CA THR A 97 -8.18 -9.37 13.09
C THR A 97 -9.06 -8.90 11.94
N GLY A 98 -8.67 -7.82 11.26
CA GLY A 98 -9.33 -7.32 10.07
C GLY A 98 -9.40 -8.41 8.99
N ASN A 99 -10.49 -8.45 8.24
CA ASN A 99 -10.65 -9.42 7.18
C ASN A 99 -11.42 -8.85 5.98
N ALA A 100 -11.20 -9.45 4.81
CA ALA A 100 -11.99 -9.23 3.63
C ALA A 100 -12.64 -10.53 3.18
N SER A 101 -13.98 -10.54 3.06
CA SER A 101 -14.71 -11.63 2.42
C SER A 101 -14.81 -11.32 0.93
N ILE A 102 -14.09 -12.09 0.13
CA ILE A 102 -13.95 -11.89 -1.32
C ILE A 102 -14.65 -13.03 -2.03
N TRP A 103 -15.71 -12.72 -2.77
CA TRP A 103 -16.42 -13.67 -3.60
C TRP A 103 -16.04 -13.45 -5.05
N LEU A 104 -15.72 -14.54 -5.74
CA LEU A 104 -15.34 -14.54 -7.15
C LEU A 104 -16.28 -15.47 -7.90
N ASP A 105 -16.83 -15.01 -9.01
CA ASP A 105 -17.61 -15.85 -9.91
C ASP A 105 -16.76 -16.48 -11.03
N ALA A 106 -17.39 -17.28 -11.89
CA ALA A 106 -16.71 -17.95 -13.00
C ALA A 106 -16.17 -16.98 -14.07
N SER A 107 -16.69 -15.74 -14.14
CA SER A 107 -16.21 -14.70 -15.05
C SER A 107 -14.99 -13.94 -14.50
N GLY A 108 -14.67 -14.13 -13.19
CA GLY A 108 -13.64 -13.37 -12.48
C GLY A 108 -14.15 -12.06 -11.88
N GLU A 109 -15.47 -11.80 -11.96
CA GLU A 109 -16.08 -10.66 -11.23
C GLU A 109 -15.96 -10.89 -9.73
N ASN A 110 -15.68 -9.84 -8.97
CA ASN A 110 -15.55 -9.92 -7.51
C ASN A 110 -16.61 -9.10 -6.79
N ARG A 111 -16.93 -9.55 -5.57
CA ARG A 111 -17.67 -8.79 -4.55
C ARG A 111 -16.89 -8.88 -3.25
N ILE A 112 -16.65 -7.74 -2.62
CA ILE A 112 -15.78 -7.65 -1.45
C ILE A 112 -16.53 -6.96 -0.32
N LEU A 113 -16.54 -7.62 0.85
CA LEU A 113 -16.94 -7.03 2.11
C LEU A 113 -15.71 -6.95 3.02
N ILE A 114 -15.40 -5.77 3.52
CA ILE A 114 -14.27 -5.54 4.42
C ILE A 114 -14.80 -5.32 5.83
N PHE A 115 -14.25 -6.07 6.77
CA PHE A 115 -14.43 -5.84 8.19
C PHE A 115 -13.12 -5.34 8.78
N ALA A 116 -13.09 -4.09 9.23
CA ALA A 116 -11.86 -3.46 9.71
C ALA A 116 -11.27 -4.14 10.95
N GLY A 117 -12.10 -4.68 11.85
CA GLY A 117 -11.65 -5.36 13.06
C GLY A 117 -10.65 -4.51 13.85
N ALA A 118 -9.54 -5.12 14.25
CA ALA A 118 -8.46 -4.46 14.98
C ALA A 118 -7.84 -3.28 14.23
N ASN A 119 -7.81 -3.28 12.88
CA ASN A 119 -7.33 -2.14 12.11
C ASN A 119 -8.11 -0.87 12.40
N GLY A 120 -9.44 -0.97 12.56
CA GLY A 120 -10.30 0.16 12.91
C GLY A 120 -10.07 0.72 14.32
N ARG A 121 -9.23 0.08 15.11
CA ARG A 121 -8.89 0.48 16.49
C ARG A 121 -7.46 0.99 16.64
N VAL A 122 -6.70 1.09 15.55
CA VAL A 122 -5.42 1.79 15.56
C VAL A 122 -5.68 3.25 15.95
N SER A 123 -5.00 3.74 16.96
CA SER A 123 -5.30 5.05 17.56
C SER A 123 -4.08 5.98 17.55
N PRO A 124 -4.27 7.30 17.69
CA PRO A 124 -3.16 8.22 17.89
C PRO A 124 -2.28 7.87 19.10
N ALA A 125 -2.86 7.24 20.14
CA ALA A 125 -2.10 6.79 21.31
C ALA A 125 -1.14 5.65 20.96
N ASP A 126 -1.54 4.73 20.06
CA ASP A 126 -0.65 3.66 19.57
C ASP A 126 0.50 4.26 18.77
N ILE A 127 0.21 5.22 17.91
CA ILE A 127 1.23 5.91 17.12
C ILE A 127 2.21 6.67 18.01
N ARG A 128 1.72 7.38 19.03
CA ARG A 128 2.60 8.08 19.99
C ARG A 128 3.58 7.16 20.70
N LYS A 129 3.18 5.91 21.02
CA LYS A 129 4.09 4.91 21.59
C LYS A 129 5.20 4.51 20.62
N GLN A 130 4.97 4.65 19.31
CA GLN A 130 5.90 4.26 18.24
C GLN A 130 6.66 5.44 17.63
N ARG A 131 6.65 6.61 18.24
CA ARG A 131 7.39 7.80 17.74
C ARG A 131 8.88 7.52 17.52
N GLY A 132 9.49 6.71 18.37
CA GLY A 132 10.88 6.30 18.21
C GLY A 132 11.11 5.47 16.95
N THR A 133 10.26 4.49 16.70
CA THR A 133 10.29 3.65 15.50
C THR A 133 10.06 4.49 14.24
N ILE A 134 9.07 5.40 14.27
CA ILE A 134 8.77 6.29 13.15
C ILE A 134 9.95 7.23 12.90
N GLY A 135 10.49 7.88 13.94
CA GLY A 135 11.58 8.84 13.81
C GLY A 135 12.92 8.25 13.39
N ALA A 136 13.11 6.94 13.54
CA ALA A 136 14.32 6.23 13.09
C ALA A 136 14.28 5.82 11.61
N ALA A 137 13.12 5.93 10.95
CA ALA A 137 12.96 5.57 9.55
C ALA A 137 13.41 6.70 8.59
N SER A 138 13.74 6.33 7.35
CA SER A 138 13.97 7.29 6.27
C SER A 138 12.65 7.71 5.61
N VAL A 139 11.67 6.79 5.57
CA VAL A 139 10.36 6.97 4.95
C VAL A 139 9.27 6.38 5.84
N LEU A 140 8.20 7.15 6.04
CA LEU A 140 6.90 6.67 6.51
C LEU A 140 6.04 6.35 5.28
N LEU A 141 5.51 5.14 5.19
CA LEU A 141 4.53 4.72 4.19
C LEU A 141 3.21 4.41 4.90
N ALA A 142 2.12 5.08 4.50
CA ALA A 142 0.81 4.90 5.11
C ALA A 142 -0.30 4.73 4.05
N GLN A 143 -1.45 4.15 4.46
CA GLN A 143 -2.65 3.97 3.63
C GLN A 143 -3.90 4.32 4.46
N LEU A 144 -5.08 4.28 3.84
CA LEU A 144 -6.34 4.72 4.47
C LEU A 144 -7.25 3.55 4.92
N GLU A 145 -6.67 2.39 5.28
CA GLU A 145 -7.40 1.25 5.86
C GLU A 145 -7.33 1.21 7.40
N VAL A 146 -6.79 2.25 8.01
CA VAL A 146 -6.80 2.48 9.47
C VAL A 146 -7.37 3.89 9.73
N PRO A 147 -7.79 4.21 10.97
CA PRO A 147 -8.40 5.50 11.27
C PRO A 147 -7.52 6.69 10.87
N ILE A 148 -8.15 7.70 10.27
CA ILE A 148 -7.46 8.88 9.72
C ILE A 148 -6.73 9.70 10.77
N ASP A 149 -7.20 9.74 12.01
CA ASP A 149 -6.56 10.40 13.13
C ASP A 149 -5.24 9.74 13.53
N ALA A 150 -5.14 8.42 13.41
CA ALA A 150 -3.90 7.68 13.57
C ALA A 150 -2.90 7.99 12.44
N ILE A 151 -3.36 8.07 11.18
CA ILE A 151 -2.52 8.48 10.05
C ILE A 151 -2.03 9.91 10.22
N TYR A 152 -2.92 10.83 10.66
CA TYR A 152 -2.54 12.20 10.94
C TYR A 152 -1.43 12.30 12.01
N GLU A 153 -1.58 11.57 13.11
CA GLU A 153 -0.54 11.51 14.16
C GLU A 153 0.78 10.93 13.62
N ALA A 154 0.71 9.89 12.77
CA ALA A 154 1.90 9.28 12.18
C ALA A 154 2.64 10.26 11.24
N CYS A 155 1.91 10.96 10.38
CA CYS A 155 2.48 11.97 9.50
C CYS A 155 3.10 13.12 10.31
N THR A 156 2.43 13.56 11.37
CA THR A 156 2.95 14.61 12.28
C THR A 156 4.24 14.17 12.97
N ALA A 157 4.28 12.94 13.48
CA ALA A 157 5.47 12.37 14.10
C ALA A 157 6.64 12.26 13.12
N ALA A 158 6.37 11.77 11.90
CA ALA A 158 7.35 11.64 10.83
C ALA A 158 7.94 13.01 10.43
N ARG A 159 7.09 14.00 10.15
CA ARG A 159 7.52 15.38 9.81
C ARG A 159 8.36 16.02 10.90
N SER A 160 7.97 15.86 12.16
CA SER A 160 8.71 16.39 13.31
C SER A 160 10.11 15.80 13.45
N ALA A 161 10.32 14.57 12.93
CA ALA A 161 11.60 13.86 12.94
C ALA A 161 12.39 14.01 11.62
N GLY A 162 11.88 14.75 10.62
CA GLY A 162 12.51 14.88 9.30
C GLY A 162 12.37 13.64 8.43
N VAL A 163 11.44 12.75 8.75
CA VAL A 163 11.13 11.52 7.99
C VAL A 163 10.22 11.88 6.83
N ARG A 164 10.53 11.37 5.62
CA ARG A 164 9.72 11.60 4.42
C ARG A 164 8.40 10.85 4.51
N VAL A 165 7.29 11.53 4.23
CA VAL A 165 5.93 10.98 4.29
C VAL A 165 5.46 10.59 2.89
N VAL A 166 5.14 9.31 2.72
CA VAL A 166 4.47 8.75 1.55
C VAL A 166 3.08 8.27 1.98
N LEU A 167 2.03 8.85 1.40
CA LEU A 167 0.65 8.41 1.63
C LEU A 167 0.10 7.80 0.34
N ASN A 168 -0.26 6.52 0.39
CA ASN A 168 -1.14 5.92 -0.61
C ASN A 168 -2.59 6.15 -0.17
N ALA A 169 -3.28 7.11 -0.78
CA ALA A 169 -4.64 7.47 -0.39
C ALA A 169 -5.68 6.47 -0.91
N ALA A 170 -5.53 5.23 -0.51
CA ALA A 170 -6.34 4.07 -0.88
C ALA A 170 -6.88 3.35 0.37
N PRO A 171 -8.20 3.05 0.43
CA PRO A 171 -9.25 3.58 -0.45
C PRO A 171 -9.44 5.10 -0.28
N ALA A 172 -9.85 5.79 -1.34
CA ALA A 172 -10.06 7.23 -1.27
C ALA A 172 -11.11 7.58 -0.20
N SER A 173 -10.74 8.48 0.70
CA SER A 173 -11.61 9.03 1.72
C SER A 173 -11.27 10.51 1.97
N PRO A 174 -12.22 11.33 2.47
CA PRO A 174 -11.94 12.72 2.79
C PRO A 174 -10.77 12.86 3.77
N LEU A 175 -9.82 13.74 3.46
CA LEU A 175 -8.67 14.02 4.31
C LEU A 175 -8.82 15.38 4.99
N PRO A 176 -8.39 15.53 6.27
CA PRO A 176 -8.31 16.82 6.94
C PRO A 176 -7.44 17.82 6.15
N ALA A 177 -7.83 19.09 6.15
CA ALA A 177 -7.18 20.12 5.33
C ALA A 177 -5.69 20.32 5.68
N ASP A 178 -5.33 20.16 6.92
CA ASP A 178 -3.97 20.31 7.43
C ASP A 178 -3.09 19.08 7.19
N LEU A 179 -3.69 17.89 6.95
CA LEU A 179 -2.94 16.69 6.60
C LEU A 179 -2.22 16.81 5.26
N TRP A 180 -2.79 17.53 4.29
CA TRP A 180 -2.22 17.64 2.95
C TRP A 180 -0.78 18.17 2.96
N SER A 181 -0.49 19.16 3.81
CA SER A 181 0.83 19.76 3.94
C SER A 181 1.87 18.87 4.64
N LEU A 182 1.45 17.78 5.26
CA LEU A 182 2.32 16.79 5.89
C LEU A 182 2.83 15.73 4.90
N ILE A 183 2.23 15.65 3.70
CA ILE A 183 2.50 14.60 2.71
C ILE A 183 3.56 15.08 1.73
N ASP A 184 4.71 14.40 1.68
CA ASP A 184 5.76 14.68 0.71
C ASP A 184 5.46 14.03 -0.66
N VAL A 185 4.92 12.80 -0.63
CA VAL A 185 4.53 12.08 -1.84
C VAL A 185 3.16 11.43 -1.63
N LEU A 186 2.18 11.84 -2.43
CA LEU A 186 0.86 11.23 -2.48
C LEU A 186 0.82 10.24 -3.65
N VAL A 187 0.44 9.00 -3.38
CA VAL A 187 0.22 7.98 -4.42
C VAL A 187 -1.26 7.65 -4.48
N VAL A 188 -1.84 7.78 -5.66
CA VAL A 188 -3.26 7.49 -5.95
C VAL A 188 -3.39 6.78 -7.29
N ASN A 189 -4.46 6.02 -7.50
CA ASN A 189 -4.87 5.60 -8.84
C ASN A 189 -5.79 6.64 -9.49
N GLN A 190 -6.21 6.42 -10.73
CA GLN A 190 -7.09 7.37 -11.46
C GLN A 190 -8.40 7.63 -10.72
N THR A 191 -9.04 6.59 -10.20
CA THR A 191 -10.32 6.71 -9.47
C THR A 191 -10.16 7.50 -8.18
N GLU A 192 -9.10 7.23 -7.44
CA GLU A 192 -8.76 7.93 -6.20
C GLU A 192 -8.37 9.40 -6.47
N ALA A 193 -7.62 9.64 -7.55
CA ALA A 193 -7.26 10.99 -7.97
C ALA A 193 -8.52 11.83 -8.28
N LEU A 194 -9.46 11.27 -9.01
CA LEU A 194 -10.75 11.92 -9.30
C LEU A 194 -11.57 12.17 -8.03
N ALA A 195 -11.66 11.18 -7.15
CA ALA A 195 -12.43 11.29 -5.90
C ALA A 195 -11.89 12.39 -4.98
N LEU A 196 -10.56 12.54 -4.91
CA LEU A 196 -9.88 13.50 -4.01
C LEU A 196 -9.62 14.86 -4.68
N GLY A 197 -9.38 14.87 -5.98
CA GLY A 197 -9.08 16.07 -6.79
C GLY A 197 -10.31 16.73 -7.43
N GLY A 198 -11.41 16.00 -7.58
CA GLY A 198 -12.68 16.54 -8.04
C GLY A 198 -12.76 16.86 -9.53
N ASP A 199 -11.96 16.23 -10.39
CA ASP A 199 -11.91 16.53 -11.83
C ASP A 199 -11.94 15.30 -12.74
N ILE A 200 -12.04 15.57 -14.04
CA ILE A 200 -12.34 14.60 -15.11
C ILE A 200 -11.08 13.79 -15.52
N ASP A 201 -9.89 14.36 -15.35
CA ASP A 201 -8.65 13.70 -15.76
C ASP A 201 -7.58 13.66 -14.66
N ALA A 202 -6.65 12.71 -14.80
CA ALA A 202 -5.61 12.46 -13.81
C ALA A 202 -4.61 13.62 -13.68
N VAL A 203 -4.33 14.35 -14.75
CA VAL A 203 -3.38 15.48 -14.75
C VAL A 203 -3.98 16.65 -13.99
N HIS A 204 -5.22 17.01 -14.31
CA HIS A 204 -5.91 18.11 -13.62
C HIS A 204 -6.13 17.77 -12.14
N SER A 205 -6.62 16.58 -11.84
CA SER A 205 -6.77 16.11 -10.45
C SER A 205 -5.45 16.19 -9.69
N SER A 206 -4.33 15.79 -10.30
CA SER A 206 -3.02 15.88 -9.64
C SER A 206 -2.59 17.31 -9.35
N ARG A 207 -2.89 18.29 -10.24
CA ARG A 207 -2.63 19.72 -9.99
C ARG A 207 -3.46 20.26 -8.83
N VAL A 208 -4.75 19.87 -8.75
CA VAL A 208 -5.62 20.22 -7.62
C VAL A 208 -5.06 19.65 -6.33
N LEU A 209 -4.63 18.39 -6.31
CA LEU A 209 -4.06 17.74 -5.12
C LEU A 209 -2.76 18.43 -4.65
N VAL A 210 -1.87 18.78 -5.57
CA VAL A 210 -0.66 19.57 -5.23
C VAL A 210 -1.06 20.95 -4.67
N SER A 211 -2.10 21.59 -5.21
CA SER A 211 -2.57 22.90 -4.72
C SER A 211 -3.11 22.86 -3.28
N LYS A 212 -3.50 21.67 -2.79
CA LYS A 212 -3.89 21.44 -1.38
C LYS A 212 -2.70 21.41 -0.41
N GLY A 213 -1.47 21.39 -0.92
CA GLY A 213 -0.24 21.44 -0.11
C GLY A 213 0.62 20.16 -0.16
N VAL A 214 0.24 19.16 -0.94
CA VAL A 214 1.07 17.96 -1.16
C VAL A 214 2.36 18.33 -1.90
N GLY A 215 3.48 17.73 -1.52
CA GLY A 215 4.77 17.97 -2.17
C GLY A 215 4.81 17.49 -3.62
N THR A 216 4.54 16.22 -3.84
CA THR A 216 4.49 15.58 -5.17
C THR A 216 3.33 14.60 -5.24
N VAL A 217 2.61 14.56 -6.35
CA VAL A 217 1.53 13.58 -6.60
C VAL A 217 1.97 12.58 -7.66
N VAL A 218 1.78 11.30 -7.36
CA VAL A 218 2.00 10.18 -8.30
C VAL A 218 0.66 9.53 -8.58
N VAL A 219 0.19 9.58 -9.83
CA VAL A 219 -1.05 8.94 -10.25
C VAL A 219 -0.72 7.69 -11.06
N THR A 220 -1.10 6.51 -10.56
CA THR A 220 -0.95 5.25 -11.29
C THR A 220 -2.06 5.09 -12.31
N LEU A 221 -1.71 4.65 -13.53
CA LEU A 221 -2.59 4.56 -14.71
C LEU A 221 -2.72 3.11 -15.21
N GLY A 222 -2.48 2.13 -14.36
CA GLY A 222 -2.48 0.71 -14.72
C GLY A 222 -1.51 0.42 -15.87
N GLY A 223 -2.02 -0.19 -16.94
CA GLY A 223 -1.21 -0.54 -18.12
C GLY A 223 -0.60 0.64 -18.89
N ALA A 224 -0.97 1.89 -18.57
CA ALA A 224 -0.34 3.08 -19.14
C ALA A 224 0.87 3.58 -18.32
N GLY A 225 1.09 3.05 -17.10
CA GLY A 225 2.19 3.43 -16.23
C GLY A 225 1.78 4.41 -15.13
N CYS A 226 2.46 5.54 -14.98
CA CYS A 226 2.07 6.57 -14.01
C CYS A 226 2.46 7.98 -14.47
N ILE A 227 1.86 8.97 -13.82
CA ILE A 227 2.19 10.39 -13.95
C ILE A 227 2.77 10.86 -12.62
N VAL A 228 3.87 11.59 -12.66
CA VAL A 228 4.43 12.32 -11.53
C VAL A 228 4.18 13.81 -11.73
N MET A 229 3.48 14.45 -10.80
CA MET A 229 3.26 15.88 -10.74
C MET A 229 4.13 16.45 -9.61
N PRO A 230 5.31 17.05 -9.92
CA PRO A 230 6.26 17.48 -8.91
C PRO A 230 5.75 18.65 -8.07
N ASP A 231 5.10 19.61 -8.71
CA ASP A 231 4.51 20.79 -8.10
C ASP A 231 3.42 21.39 -9.03
N ARG A 232 2.72 22.42 -8.57
CA ARG A 232 1.61 23.02 -9.32
C ARG A 232 2.01 23.75 -10.61
N ASN A 233 3.26 24.17 -10.72
CA ASN A 233 3.76 24.98 -11.85
C ASN A 233 4.54 24.14 -12.87
N SER A 234 4.86 22.90 -12.52
CA SER A 234 5.59 21.97 -13.37
C SER A 234 4.68 21.24 -14.35
N ASP A 235 5.26 20.81 -15.46
CA ASP A 235 4.59 19.88 -16.35
C ASP A 235 4.60 18.45 -15.74
N PRO A 236 3.54 17.67 -15.98
CA PRO A 236 3.46 16.29 -15.53
C PRO A 236 4.51 15.45 -16.26
N ILE A 237 5.19 14.59 -15.50
CA ILE A 237 6.17 13.66 -16.05
C ILE A 237 5.51 12.29 -16.18
N ALA A 238 5.29 11.87 -17.42
CA ALA A 238 4.74 10.55 -17.72
C ALA A 238 5.84 9.48 -17.71
N ILE A 239 5.61 8.40 -16.96
CA ILE A 239 6.45 7.22 -16.90
C ILE A 239 5.65 6.05 -17.46
N ARG A 240 6.04 5.53 -18.62
CA ARG A 240 5.35 4.43 -19.29
C ARG A 240 5.45 3.16 -18.48
N ALA A 241 4.41 2.31 -18.56
CA ALA A 241 4.45 0.97 -17.99
C ALA A 241 5.53 0.12 -18.66
N PHE A 242 6.07 -0.83 -17.91
CA PHE A 242 6.93 -1.87 -18.48
C PHE A 242 6.06 -2.93 -19.18
N PRO A 243 6.54 -3.50 -20.29
CA PRO A 243 5.84 -4.61 -20.96
C PRO A 243 5.64 -5.79 -20.02
N VAL A 244 4.47 -6.39 -20.06
CA VAL A 244 4.10 -7.59 -19.30
C VAL A 244 3.88 -8.77 -20.26
N ARG A 245 4.19 -9.99 -19.82
CA ARG A 245 3.97 -11.20 -20.62
C ARG A 245 2.49 -11.53 -20.73
N SER A 246 1.80 -11.46 -19.60
CA SER A 246 0.35 -11.67 -19.49
C SER A 246 -0.14 -11.02 -18.19
N VAL A 247 -1.35 -10.50 -18.19
CA VAL A 247 -2.02 -10.08 -16.98
C VAL A 247 -2.75 -11.30 -16.41
N VAL A 248 -2.28 -11.80 -15.26
CA VAL A 248 -2.85 -12.94 -14.53
C VAL A 248 -3.81 -12.44 -13.46
N ASP A 249 -3.35 -11.45 -12.65
CA ASP A 249 -4.12 -10.88 -11.54
C ASP A 249 -3.60 -9.47 -11.25
N THR A 250 -4.48 -8.50 -11.10
CA THR A 250 -4.09 -7.11 -10.77
C THR A 250 -4.06 -6.84 -9.27
N THR A 251 -4.45 -7.82 -8.44
CA THR A 251 -4.46 -7.72 -6.98
C THR A 251 -3.05 -7.46 -6.45
N GLY A 252 -2.92 -6.43 -5.60
CA GLY A 252 -1.64 -6.07 -5.00
C GLY A 252 -0.66 -5.31 -5.90
N ALA A 253 -0.97 -5.07 -7.19
CA ALA A 253 -0.07 -4.33 -8.09
C ALA A 253 0.21 -2.89 -7.59
N GLY A 254 -0.82 -2.22 -7.06
CA GLY A 254 -0.67 -0.91 -6.40
C GLY A 254 0.16 -0.99 -5.12
N ASP A 255 0.04 -2.08 -4.35
CA ASP A 255 0.84 -2.29 -3.14
C ASP A 255 2.30 -2.58 -3.48
N ALA A 256 2.55 -3.39 -4.53
CA ALA A 256 3.90 -3.61 -5.08
C ALA A 256 4.54 -2.29 -5.53
N PHE A 257 3.76 -1.45 -6.24
CA PHE A 257 4.20 -0.11 -6.64
C PHE A 257 4.60 0.73 -5.42
N CYS A 258 3.71 0.88 -4.43
CA CYS A 258 3.92 1.75 -3.27
C CYS A 258 5.08 1.27 -2.39
N GLY A 259 5.18 -0.03 -2.13
CA GLY A 259 6.28 -0.60 -1.33
C GLY A 259 7.64 -0.43 -2.00
N ALA A 260 7.74 -0.71 -3.31
CA ALA A 260 8.97 -0.54 -4.07
C ALA A 260 9.36 0.95 -4.24
N LEU A 261 8.39 1.83 -4.44
CA LEU A 261 8.59 3.28 -4.45
C LEU A 261 9.16 3.76 -3.11
N ALA A 262 8.56 3.34 -1.99
CA ALA A 262 9.03 3.72 -0.66
C ALA A 262 10.44 3.20 -0.37
N ALA A 263 10.76 1.96 -0.75
CA ALA A 263 12.10 1.38 -0.62
C ALA A 263 13.14 2.17 -1.43
N SER A 264 12.80 2.56 -2.65
CA SER A 264 13.66 3.37 -3.52
C SER A 264 13.90 4.78 -2.95
N LEU A 265 12.85 5.45 -2.46
CA LEU A 265 12.95 6.74 -1.78
C LEU A 265 13.82 6.64 -0.51
N ALA A 266 13.67 5.58 0.27
CA ALA A 266 14.44 5.35 1.48
C ALA A 266 15.94 5.15 1.19
N SER A 267 16.29 4.65 0.01
CA SER A 267 17.70 4.56 -0.45
C SER A 267 18.23 5.86 -1.08
N GLY A 268 17.44 6.94 -1.07
CA GLY A 268 17.88 8.27 -1.52
C GLY A 268 17.57 8.59 -2.98
N ALA A 269 16.77 7.78 -3.67
CA ALA A 269 16.35 8.06 -5.03
C ALA A 269 15.42 9.29 -5.11
N SER A 270 15.39 9.95 -6.26
CA SER A 270 14.38 10.94 -6.59
C SER A 270 12.99 10.31 -6.70
N VAL A 271 11.93 11.13 -6.59
CA VAL A 271 10.54 10.62 -6.74
C VAL A 271 10.31 10.03 -8.13
N ILE A 272 10.93 10.60 -9.17
CA ILE A 272 10.81 10.11 -10.56
C ILE A 272 11.44 8.71 -10.69
N GLU A 273 12.65 8.51 -10.15
CA GLU A 273 13.33 7.21 -10.15
C GLU A 273 12.53 6.19 -9.32
N ALA A 274 12.06 6.60 -8.14
CA ALA A 274 11.25 5.76 -7.27
C ALA A 274 9.92 5.36 -7.92
N ALA A 275 9.25 6.26 -8.63
CA ALA A 275 8.04 5.95 -9.40
C ALA A 275 8.32 4.97 -10.54
N ARG A 276 9.49 5.08 -11.20
CA ARG A 276 9.92 4.10 -12.22
C ARG A 276 10.15 2.71 -11.61
N VAL A 277 10.76 2.65 -10.43
CA VAL A 277 10.94 1.40 -9.65
C VAL A 277 9.58 0.81 -9.27
N GLY A 278 8.66 1.65 -8.76
CA GLY A 278 7.28 1.25 -8.46
C GLY A 278 6.56 0.68 -9.70
N ASN A 279 6.68 1.33 -10.85
CA ASN A 279 6.11 0.87 -12.12
C ASN A 279 6.64 -0.52 -12.53
N ALA A 280 7.95 -0.74 -12.37
CA ALA A 280 8.56 -2.05 -12.63
C ALA A 280 8.00 -3.12 -11.69
N ALA A 281 7.87 -2.80 -10.39
CA ALA A 281 7.30 -3.72 -9.40
C ALA A 281 5.83 -4.04 -9.70
N GLY A 282 5.00 -3.04 -9.97
CA GLY A 282 3.59 -3.23 -10.35
C GLY A 282 3.43 -4.07 -11.61
N SER A 283 4.31 -3.86 -12.62
CA SER A 283 4.28 -4.64 -13.86
C SER A 283 4.64 -6.13 -13.66
N LEU A 284 5.50 -6.44 -12.67
CA LEU A 284 5.83 -7.82 -12.30
C LEU A 284 4.71 -8.46 -11.50
N ALA A 285 4.08 -7.69 -10.61
CA ALA A 285 3.01 -8.19 -9.77
C ALA A 285 1.81 -8.69 -10.58
N VAL A 286 1.42 -8.00 -11.65
CA VAL A 286 0.25 -8.44 -12.45
C VAL A 286 0.47 -9.77 -13.20
N GLU A 287 1.70 -10.28 -13.27
CA GLU A 287 2.02 -11.56 -13.91
C GLU A 287 1.83 -12.77 -12.97
N VAL A 288 1.49 -12.56 -11.68
CA VAL A 288 1.39 -13.61 -10.66
C VAL A 288 0.07 -13.49 -9.91
N LEU A 289 -0.57 -14.63 -9.62
CA LEU A 289 -1.83 -14.69 -8.89
C LEU A 289 -1.66 -14.32 -7.41
N GLY A 290 -2.54 -13.46 -6.88
CA GLY A 290 -2.64 -13.06 -5.47
C GLY A 290 -1.69 -11.91 -5.09
N ALA A 291 -1.99 -11.21 -3.99
CA ALA A 291 -1.25 -10.01 -3.57
C ALA A 291 0.19 -10.33 -3.11
N ILE A 292 0.34 -10.96 -1.94
CA ILE A 292 1.67 -11.23 -1.36
C ILE A 292 2.55 -12.13 -2.23
N PRO A 293 2.03 -13.22 -2.87
CA PRO A 293 2.84 -14.04 -3.76
C PRO A 293 3.42 -13.25 -4.93
N SER A 294 2.70 -12.24 -5.44
CA SER A 294 3.09 -11.44 -6.60
C SER A 294 4.15 -10.38 -6.31
N MET A 295 4.41 -10.03 -5.05
CA MET A 295 5.40 -9.00 -4.71
C MET A 295 6.79 -9.38 -5.22
N PRO A 296 7.41 -8.60 -6.13
CA PRO A 296 8.68 -8.96 -6.73
C PRO A 296 9.87 -8.71 -5.79
N THR A 297 10.96 -9.45 -6.01
CA THR A 297 12.23 -9.20 -5.35
C THR A 297 12.97 -8.03 -6.00
N LEU A 298 13.94 -7.46 -5.27
CA LEU A 298 14.83 -6.40 -5.79
C LEU A 298 15.51 -6.83 -7.09
N GLU A 299 15.98 -8.08 -7.16
CA GLU A 299 16.64 -8.61 -8.37
C GLU A 299 15.68 -8.64 -9.59
N GLN A 300 14.44 -9.08 -9.38
CA GLN A 300 13.43 -9.09 -10.44
C GLN A 300 13.11 -7.66 -10.92
N ILE A 301 12.95 -6.72 -9.97
CA ILE A 301 12.73 -5.30 -10.28
C ILE A 301 13.90 -4.74 -11.10
N GLN A 302 15.15 -5.01 -10.68
CA GLN A 302 16.36 -4.54 -11.39
C GLN A 302 16.45 -5.10 -12.81
N ARG A 303 16.15 -6.40 -13.02
CA ARG A 303 16.09 -7.01 -14.36
C ARG A 303 15.04 -6.33 -15.23
N ARG A 304 13.84 -6.07 -14.70
CA ARG A 304 12.76 -5.39 -15.42
C ARG A 304 13.18 -3.97 -15.83
N LEU A 305 13.83 -3.23 -14.94
CA LEU A 305 14.36 -1.88 -15.23
C LEU A 305 15.41 -1.86 -16.35
N GLN A 306 16.15 -2.97 -16.53
CA GLN A 306 17.16 -3.16 -17.59
C GLN A 306 16.57 -3.71 -18.89
N GLY A 307 15.25 -3.95 -18.96
CA GLY A 307 14.59 -4.56 -20.13
C GLY A 307 14.85 -6.06 -20.31
N ARG A 308 15.15 -6.77 -19.22
CA ARG A 308 15.49 -8.20 -19.21
C ARG A 308 14.42 -9.03 -18.52
#